data_59cd568e705bdfcca85ef7c5219a7256
#
_entry.id   59cd568e705bdfcca85ef7c5219a7256
#
_cell.length_a   1.000
_cell.length_b   1.000
_cell.length_c   1.000
_cell.angle_alpha   90.00
_cell.angle_beta   90.00
_cell.angle_gamma   90.00
#
_symmetry.space_group_name_H-M   'P 1'
#
loop_
_entity.id
_entity.type
_entity.pdbx_description
1 polymer ?
#
loop_
_entity_poly.entity_id
_entity_poly.type
_entity_poly.pdbx_seq_one_letter_code
_entity_poly.pdbx_strand_id
1 'polypeptide(L)'
;MRTDYLGLRMKNPVMLASGPWSRDGKSIRKGIGAGAGAVVTETIVTDSLTDTCPRIAYNGFGAQNIRLYSDIQVEGWPEDMDYAKESGGIVIASISASTPSELAYLASKMESFGADAIEISLSNPMWESLEIVASDPETIFKMTREVAANVKIPVAVKLSQNVTNISRVAKAAKQGGASAVTAINTIRCILGVDLEKCEPSLSTYGGYSGAPIRPLGLASVATVAQAVDLPICGAGGVDTYEHVLEYLMLGASAVQVGTAIMLNGYEKITEIISDLEEWAKKKQITHVNQIKGRALKNLKSFDEMKVGPASYTADQKECMTDCEKCIKACFYDAIEKTINNVDINQSLCEGCGLCSFVCPQNKLSLVW
;
A
#
# COMPACT_ATOMS: atom_id res chain seq x y z
N MET A 1 8.35 2.30 -17.66
CA MET A 1 7.09 1.52 -17.90
C MET A 1 5.88 2.42 -17.62
N ARG A 2 5.07 2.75 -18.64
CA ARG A 2 3.91 3.67 -18.53
C ARG A 2 2.68 2.99 -17.92
N THR A 3 1.75 3.81 -17.40
CA THR A 3 0.45 3.33 -16.89
C THR A 3 -0.64 4.38 -17.08
N ASP A 4 -1.89 3.93 -17.08
CA ASP A 4 -3.09 4.76 -17.00
C ASP A 4 -3.78 4.52 -15.65
N TYR A 5 -3.98 5.59 -14.88
CA TYR A 5 -4.67 5.57 -13.59
C TYR A 5 -5.50 6.85 -13.45
N LEU A 6 -6.75 6.75 -12.96
CA LEU A 6 -7.69 7.88 -12.87
C LEU A 6 -7.94 8.60 -14.23
N GLY A 7 -7.80 7.92 -15.35
CA GLY A 7 -7.85 8.56 -16.67
C GLY A 7 -6.60 9.40 -17.00
N LEU A 8 -5.62 9.46 -16.11
CA LEU A 8 -4.37 10.20 -16.26
C LEU A 8 -3.28 9.28 -16.81
N ARG A 9 -2.53 9.77 -17.81
CA ARG A 9 -1.38 9.06 -18.38
C ARG A 9 -0.13 9.35 -17.57
N MET A 10 0.37 8.36 -16.87
CA MET A 10 1.56 8.48 -16.03
C MET A 10 2.79 7.89 -16.71
N LYS A 11 3.94 8.56 -16.57
CA LYS A 11 5.24 8.10 -17.12
C LYS A 11 5.72 6.78 -16.51
N ASN A 12 5.34 6.49 -15.26
CA ASN A 12 5.59 5.25 -14.54
C ASN A 12 4.50 5.03 -13.47
N PRO A 13 4.34 3.80 -12.91
CA PRO A 13 3.28 3.49 -11.96
C PRO A 13 3.58 3.91 -10.51
N VAL A 14 4.75 4.46 -10.21
CA VAL A 14 5.19 4.80 -8.85
C VAL A 14 4.68 6.19 -8.48
N MET A 15 3.92 6.28 -7.40
CA MET A 15 3.36 7.54 -6.88
C MET A 15 3.91 7.83 -5.50
N LEU A 16 4.10 9.11 -5.17
CA LEU A 16 4.31 9.53 -3.79
C LEU A 16 2.97 9.52 -3.04
N ALA A 17 2.89 8.76 -1.94
CA ALA A 17 1.71 8.66 -1.12
C ALA A 17 1.43 9.95 -0.33
N SER A 18 0.18 10.16 0.08
CA SER A 18 -0.20 11.19 1.06
C SER A 18 0.57 11.00 2.37
N GLY A 19 1.10 12.09 2.91
CA GLY A 19 1.80 12.10 4.20
C GLY A 19 2.70 13.33 4.39
N PRO A 20 3.47 13.39 5.48
CA PRO A 20 4.32 14.55 5.80
C PRO A 20 5.34 14.94 4.73
N TRP A 21 5.68 14.01 3.83
CA TRP A 21 6.58 14.20 2.69
C TRP A 21 5.90 14.83 1.46
N SER A 22 4.60 15.14 1.54
CA SER A 22 3.82 15.86 0.51
C SER A 22 2.95 16.95 1.12
N ARG A 23 3.44 17.59 2.22
CA ARG A 23 2.69 18.53 3.05
C ARG A 23 2.46 19.90 2.41
N ASP A 24 3.33 20.30 1.49
CA ASP A 24 3.34 21.62 0.85
C ASP A 24 3.81 21.54 -0.61
N GLY A 25 3.68 22.59 -1.36
CA GLY A 25 4.09 22.66 -2.77
C GLY A 25 5.57 22.35 -2.99
N LYS A 26 6.44 22.73 -2.06
CA LYS A 26 7.87 22.43 -2.10
C LYS A 26 8.16 20.94 -1.97
N SER A 27 7.48 20.27 -1.05
CA SER A 27 7.60 18.83 -0.82
C SER A 27 7.03 18.03 -1.99
N ILE A 28 5.88 18.46 -2.54
CA ILE A 28 5.26 17.87 -3.73
C ILE A 28 6.22 17.97 -4.93
N ARG A 29 6.80 19.15 -5.16
CA ARG A 29 7.78 19.38 -6.24
C ARG A 29 9.03 18.51 -6.12
N LYS A 30 9.50 18.21 -4.88
CA LYS A 30 10.59 17.23 -4.67
C LYS A 30 10.19 15.83 -5.12
N GLY A 31 8.97 15.39 -4.81
CA GLY A 31 8.45 14.10 -5.26
C GLY A 31 8.36 14.01 -6.78
N ILE A 32 7.86 15.06 -7.45
CA ILE A 32 7.84 15.17 -8.92
C ILE A 32 9.26 15.12 -9.50
N GLY A 33 10.19 15.89 -8.90
CA GLY A 33 11.60 15.95 -9.31
C GLY A 33 12.33 14.61 -9.12
N ALA A 34 12.00 13.83 -8.10
CA ALA A 34 12.51 12.48 -7.91
C ALA A 34 11.97 11.45 -8.92
N GLY A 35 11.05 11.86 -9.81
CA GLY A 35 10.55 11.04 -10.90
C GLY A 35 9.20 10.39 -10.65
N ALA A 36 8.49 10.65 -9.55
CA ALA A 36 7.17 10.10 -9.32
C ALA A 36 6.23 10.31 -10.52
N GLY A 37 5.42 9.31 -10.83
CA GLY A 37 4.41 9.38 -11.87
C GLY A 37 3.27 10.34 -11.50
N ALA A 38 2.93 10.39 -10.21
CA ALA A 38 2.05 11.38 -9.59
C ALA A 38 2.41 11.57 -8.11
N VAL A 39 1.95 12.66 -7.51
CA VAL A 39 2.10 12.93 -6.07
C VAL A 39 0.72 13.15 -5.46
N VAL A 40 0.46 12.48 -4.33
CA VAL A 40 -0.74 12.70 -3.54
C VAL A 40 -0.39 13.67 -2.40
N THR A 41 -1.15 14.77 -2.25
CA THR A 41 -0.92 15.75 -1.18
C THR A 41 -1.09 15.14 0.20
N GLU A 42 -0.51 15.73 1.23
CA GLU A 42 -0.99 15.48 2.59
C GLU A 42 -2.49 15.74 2.67
N THR A 43 -3.22 15.01 3.51
CA THR A 43 -4.69 15.07 3.52
C THR A 43 -5.18 16.43 4.03
N ILE A 44 -5.96 17.11 3.22
CA ILE A 44 -6.49 18.47 3.43
C ILE A 44 -7.85 18.38 4.12
N VAL A 45 -8.07 19.21 5.11
CA VAL A 45 -9.31 19.38 5.86
C VAL A 45 -9.70 20.85 5.91
N THR A 46 -10.96 21.16 6.24
CA THR A 46 -11.44 22.53 6.35
C THR A 46 -10.78 23.30 7.50
N ASP A 47 -10.68 22.65 8.67
CA ASP A 47 -10.07 23.24 9.85
C ASP A 47 -8.78 22.49 10.19
N SER A 48 -7.64 23.13 9.99
CA SER A 48 -6.35 22.53 10.33
C SER A 48 -6.24 22.34 11.85
N LEU A 49 -5.72 21.20 12.26
CA LEU A 49 -5.55 20.84 13.65
C LEU A 49 -4.08 20.98 14.06
N THR A 50 -3.85 21.43 15.30
CA THR A 50 -2.51 21.48 15.87
C THR A 50 -2.01 20.08 16.12
N ASP A 51 -0.84 19.76 15.57
CA ASP A 51 -0.16 18.48 15.79
C ASP A 51 0.32 18.32 17.25
N THR A 52 0.30 17.07 17.70
CA THR A 52 0.93 16.64 18.95
C THR A 52 2.42 16.32 18.75
N CYS A 53 3.16 16.26 19.83
CA CYS A 53 4.59 15.92 19.80
C CYS A 53 4.94 15.02 21.01
N PRO A 54 5.67 13.89 20.83
CA PRO A 54 6.11 13.31 19.55
C PRO A 54 4.93 12.69 18.77
N ARG A 55 5.03 12.61 17.46
CA ARG A 55 3.93 12.11 16.59
C ARG A 55 4.28 10.96 15.68
N ILE A 56 5.53 10.55 15.61
CA ILE A 56 6.00 9.41 14.84
C ILE A 56 6.93 8.58 15.73
N ALA A 57 6.67 7.27 15.79
CA ALA A 57 7.54 6.28 16.42
C ALA A 57 7.90 5.19 15.40
N TYR A 58 9.11 4.63 15.51
CA TYR A 58 9.63 3.60 14.62
C TYR A 58 10.35 2.51 15.41
N ASN A 59 10.08 1.24 15.12
CA ASN A 59 10.65 0.10 15.85
C ASN A 59 11.66 -0.75 15.05
N GLY A 60 12.22 -0.20 13.96
CA GLY A 60 13.13 -0.93 13.07
C GLY A 60 12.41 -1.70 11.94
N PHE A 61 11.11 -1.91 12.03
CA PHE A 61 10.30 -2.65 11.05
C PHE A 61 9.20 -1.79 10.42
N GLY A 62 8.45 -1.06 11.23
CA GLY A 62 7.36 -0.21 10.82
C GLY A 62 7.22 1.02 11.70
N ALA A 63 6.43 1.97 11.25
CA ALA A 63 6.20 3.24 11.91
C ALA A 63 4.74 3.37 12.36
N GLN A 64 4.54 3.90 13.57
CA GLN A 64 3.27 4.44 14.04
C GLN A 64 3.28 5.95 13.83
N ASN A 65 2.25 6.48 13.18
CA ASN A 65 2.06 7.90 12.94
C ASN A 65 0.73 8.36 13.56
N ILE A 66 0.79 9.44 14.34
CA ILE A 66 -0.38 10.13 14.91
C ILE A 66 -0.50 11.58 14.41
N ARG A 67 0.20 11.92 13.32
CA ARG A 67 -0.01 13.19 12.62
C ARG A 67 -1.43 13.22 12.08
N LEU A 68 -2.11 14.35 12.27
CA LEU A 68 -3.53 14.47 11.94
C LEU A 68 -3.70 14.64 10.42
N TYR A 69 -3.60 15.87 9.96
CA TYR A 69 -3.86 16.28 8.59
C TYR A 69 -2.90 17.40 8.19
N SER A 70 -3.08 17.98 7.02
CA SER A 70 -2.37 19.18 6.61
C SER A 70 -2.58 20.31 7.63
N ASP A 71 -1.51 21.01 7.98
CA ASP A 71 -1.49 22.22 8.78
C ASP A 71 -1.70 23.50 7.95
N ILE A 72 -1.76 23.36 6.63
CA ILE A 72 -2.07 24.46 5.70
C ILE A 72 -3.58 24.62 5.62
N GLN A 73 -4.06 25.83 5.89
CA GLN A 73 -5.47 26.19 5.67
C GLN A 73 -5.84 26.09 4.19
N VAL A 74 -7.12 25.81 3.90
CA VAL A 74 -7.58 25.61 2.50
C VAL A 74 -7.18 26.78 1.60
N GLU A 75 -7.22 28.01 2.12
CA GLU A 75 -6.90 29.25 1.41
C GLU A 75 -5.41 29.40 1.08
N GLY A 76 -4.52 28.65 1.73
CA GLY A 76 -3.08 28.62 1.44
C GLY A 76 -2.70 27.68 0.28
N TRP A 77 -3.56 26.72 -0.05
CA TRP A 77 -3.27 25.71 -1.07
C TRP A 77 -3.14 26.24 -2.51
N PRO A 78 -3.77 27.34 -2.96
CA PRO A 78 -3.55 27.86 -4.31
C PRO A 78 -2.08 28.11 -4.63
N GLU A 79 -1.33 28.77 -3.75
CA GLU A 79 0.10 29.07 -3.94
C GLU A 79 0.95 27.78 -3.95
N ASP A 80 0.64 26.84 -3.06
CA ASP A 80 1.32 25.55 -3.00
C ASP A 80 1.06 24.69 -4.23
N MET A 81 -0.18 24.69 -4.76
CA MET A 81 -0.54 23.96 -5.97
C MET A 81 0.13 24.57 -7.20
N ASP A 82 0.10 25.88 -7.35
CA ASP A 82 0.78 26.58 -8.45
C ASP A 82 2.29 26.25 -8.45
N TYR A 83 2.94 26.39 -7.29
CA TYR A 83 4.35 26.06 -7.15
C TYR A 83 4.67 24.59 -7.46
N ALA A 84 3.85 23.65 -6.98
CA ALA A 84 4.00 22.23 -7.25
C ALA A 84 3.91 21.94 -8.76
N LYS A 85 2.95 22.59 -9.44
CA LYS A 85 2.64 22.32 -10.85
C LYS A 85 3.54 23.04 -11.85
N GLU A 86 4.36 24.00 -11.44
CA GLU A 86 5.38 24.63 -12.32
C GLU A 86 6.30 23.59 -13.00
N SER A 87 6.51 22.42 -12.37
CA SER A 87 7.32 21.34 -12.92
C SER A 87 6.57 20.38 -13.86
N GLY A 88 5.28 20.60 -14.13
CA GLY A 88 4.47 19.80 -15.05
C GLY A 88 4.08 18.41 -14.51
N GLY A 89 4.11 18.21 -13.18
CA GLY A 89 3.75 16.95 -12.54
C GLY A 89 2.24 16.77 -12.35
N ILE A 90 1.82 15.53 -12.13
CA ILE A 90 0.44 15.17 -11.75
C ILE A 90 0.32 15.28 -10.24
N VAL A 91 -0.63 16.08 -9.77
CA VAL A 91 -0.93 16.30 -8.34
C VAL A 91 -2.36 15.86 -8.04
N ILE A 92 -2.50 14.90 -7.11
CA ILE A 92 -3.77 14.37 -6.63
C ILE A 92 -4.02 14.94 -5.25
N ALA A 93 -5.11 15.68 -5.07
CA ALA A 93 -5.44 16.25 -3.77
C ALA A 93 -6.11 15.19 -2.86
N SER A 94 -5.47 14.84 -1.76
CA SER A 94 -6.07 14.04 -0.69
C SER A 94 -6.93 14.91 0.20
N ILE A 95 -8.20 14.54 0.40
CA ILE A 95 -9.16 15.30 1.21
C ILE A 95 -9.88 14.41 2.21
N SER A 96 -10.25 15.00 3.35
CA SER A 96 -11.07 14.37 4.38
C SER A 96 -12.05 15.35 4.99
N ALA A 97 -13.27 14.88 5.28
CA ALA A 97 -14.28 15.64 6.02
C ALA A 97 -15.29 14.70 6.68
N SER A 98 -16.04 15.22 7.63
CA SER A 98 -17.03 14.46 8.38
C SER A 98 -18.39 14.39 7.68
N THR A 99 -18.67 15.30 6.74
CA THR A 99 -19.96 15.37 6.03
C THR A 99 -19.75 15.34 4.50
N PRO A 100 -20.75 14.82 3.73
CA PRO A 100 -20.67 14.81 2.27
C PRO A 100 -20.52 16.19 1.66
N SER A 101 -21.25 17.21 2.16
CA SER A 101 -21.21 18.57 1.63
C SER A 101 -19.86 19.26 1.87
N GLU A 102 -19.27 19.07 3.04
CA GLU A 102 -17.94 19.59 3.36
C GLU A 102 -16.87 18.94 2.48
N LEU A 103 -16.97 17.63 2.27
CA LEU A 103 -16.06 16.90 1.39
C LEU A 103 -16.16 17.37 -0.07
N ALA A 104 -17.39 17.63 -0.57
CA ALA A 104 -17.62 18.19 -1.89
C ALA A 104 -17.10 19.63 -2.02
N TYR A 105 -17.23 20.44 -0.96
CA TYR A 105 -16.63 21.77 -0.91
C TYR A 105 -15.11 21.71 -1.06
N LEU A 106 -14.43 20.86 -0.27
CA LEU A 106 -12.97 20.67 -0.39
C LEU A 106 -12.58 20.21 -1.78
N ALA A 107 -13.29 19.23 -2.34
CA ALA A 107 -13.03 18.71 -3.69
C ALA A 107 -13.13 19.81 -4.75
N SER A 108 -14.19 20.64 -4.70
CA SER A 108 -14.39 21.75 -5.63
C SER A 108 -13.31 22.82 -5.50
N LYS A 109 -12.85 23.09 -4.25
CA LYS A 109 -11.72 24.00 -4.02
C LYS A 109 -10.43 23.45 -4.65
N MET A 110 -10.09 22.18 -4.38
CA MET A 110 -8.87 21.56 -4.92
C MET A 110 -8.89 21.46 -6.45
N GLU A 111 -10.06 21.18 -7.05
CA GLU A 111 -10.22 21.28 -8.51
C GLU A 111 -9.95 22.70 -9.02
N SER A 112 -10.50 23.72 -8.35
CA SER A 112 -10.29 25.13 -8.73
C SER A 112 -8.84 25.59 -8.58
N PHE A 113 -8.07 24.97 -7.68
CA PHE A 113 -6.66 25.23 -7.44
C PHE A 113 -5.73 24.40 -8.36
N GLY A 114 -6.32 23.62 -9.28
CA GLY A 114 -5.56 22.92 -10.34
C GLY A 114 -5.13 21.50 -9.99
N ALA A 115 -5.73 20.84 -9.00
CA ALA A 115 -5.53 19.41 -8.80
C ALA A 115 -5.96 18.60 -10.04
N ASP A 116 -5.22 17.55 -10.39
CA ASP A 116 -5.54 16.68 -11.54
C ASP A 116 -6.56 15.60 -11.18
N ALA A 117 -6.68 15.26 -9.89
CA ALA A 117 -7.64 14.29 -9.36
C ALA A 117 -7.83 14.50 -7.85
N ILE A 118 -8.87 13.86 -7.30
CA ILE A 118 -9.16 13.82 -5.86
C ILE A 118 -8.90 12.42 -5.33
N GLU A 119 -8.26 12.29 -4.13
CA GLU A 119 -8.25 11.07 -3.33
C GLU A 119 -9.03 11.33 -2.03
N ILE A 120 -10.20 10.72 -1.89
CA ILE A 120 -11.02 10.77 -0.67
C ILE A 120 -10.38 9.83 0.38
N SER A 121 -10.01 10.35 1.55
CA SER A 121 -9.40 9.61 2.66
C SER A 121 -10.26 9.74 3.91
N LEU A 122 -11.19 8.81 4.13
CA LEU A 122 -12.16 8.87 5.23
C LEU A 122 -11.69 8.15 6.49
N SER A 123 -10.76 7.21 6.41
CA SER A 123 -10.26 6.49 7.58
C SER A 123 -9.18 7.26 8.30
N ASN A 124 -9.29 7.31 9.61
CA ASN A 124 -8.22 7.81 10.48
C ASN A 124 -8.12 6.93 11.73
N PRO A 125 -7.03 6.17 11.89
CA PRO A 125 -6.89 5.19 12.96
C PRO A 125 -6.90 5.76 14.38
N MET A 126 -6.77 7.08 14.54
CA MET A 126 -6.80 7.74 15.85
C MET A 126 -8.25 7.94 16.36
N TRP A 127 -9.22 8.10 15.46
CA TRP A 127 -10.61 8.31 15.82
C TRP A 127 -11.49 7.14 15.42
N GLU A 128 -12.11 6.53 16.41
CA GLU A 128 -13.05 5.41 16.21
C GLU A 128 -14.22 5.81 15.29
N SER A 129 -14.73 7.03 15.42
CA SER A 129 -15.82 7.53 14.58
C SER A 129 -15.47 7.56 13.08
N LEU A 130 -14.23 7.90 12.71
CA LEU A 130 -13.77 7.89 11.32
C LEU A 130 -13.51 6.47 10.81
N GLU A 131 -13.07 5.56 11.66
CA GLU A 131 -12.97 4.14 11.30
C GLU A 131 -14.34 3.52 11.03
N ILE A 132 -15.36 3.89 11.83
CA ILE A 132 -16.75 3.48 11.59
C ILE A 132 -17.23 4.01 10.24
N VAL A 133 -17.04 5.30 9.95
CA VAL A 133 -17.38 5.91 8.65
C VAL A 133 -16.70 5.18 7.49
N ALA A 134 -15.41 4.93 7.60
CA ALA A 134 -14.62 4.26 6.55
C ALA A 134 -15.00 2.78 6.35
N SER A 135 -15.66 2.16 7.32
CA SER A 135 -16.11 0.75 7.25
C SER A 135 -17.57 0.59 6.79
N ASP A 136 -18.36 1.68 6.78
CA ASP A 136 -19.76 1.64 6.39
C ASP A 136 -19.98 1.87 4.89
N PRO A 137 -20.43 0.86 4.11
CA PRO A 137 -20.65 1.00 2.68
C PRO A 137 -21.65 2.11 2.29
N GLU A 138 -22.68 2.35 3.11
CA GLU A 138 -23.69 3.37 2.79
C GLU A 138 -23.07 4.78 2.91
N THR A 139 -22.28 5.01 3.93
CA THR A 139 -21.55 6.26 4.12
C THR A 139 -20.53 6.49 3.03
N ILE A 140 -19.71 5.47 2.67
CA ILE A 140 -18.76 5.55 1.55
C ILE A 140 -19.50 5.90 0.24
N PHE A 141 -20.63 5.27 -0.04
CA PHE A 141 -21.44 5.60 -1.22
C PHE A 141 -21.89 7.05 -1.22
N LYS A 142 -22.47 7.55 -0.11
CA LYS A 142 -22.97 8.92 0.00
C LYS A 142 -21.85 9.95 -0.18
N MET A 143 -20.74 9.77 0.54
CA MET A 143 -19.56 10.65 0.46
C MET A 143 -19.00 10.69 -0.95
N THR A 144 -18.79 9.53 -1.57
CA THR A 144 -18.23 9.43 -2.91
C THR A 144 -19.15 10.06 -3.95
N ARG A 145 -20.46 9.78 -3.87
CA ARG A 145 -21.46 10.33 -4.79
C ARG A 145 -21.51 11.84 -4.75
N GLU A 146 -21.47 12.42 -3.56
CA GLU A 146 -21.53 13.87 -3.38
C GLU A 146 -20.30 14.54 -4.01
N VAL A 147 -19.10 14.00 -3.78
CA VAL A 147 -17.88 14.51 -4.40
C VAL A 147 -17.93 14.35 -5.92
N ALA A 148 -18.23 13.15 -6.42
CA ALA A 148 -18.22 12.87 -7.85
C ALA A 148 -19.26 13.71 -8.63
N ALA A 149 -20.34 14.14 -7.99
CA ALA A 149 -21.35 15.02 -8.59
C ALA A 149 -20.92 16.49 -8.64
N ASN A 150 -19.95 16.92 -7.83
CA ASN A 150 -19.55 18.33 -7.67
C ASN A 150 -18.20 18.68 -8.33
N VAL A 151 -17.47 17.70 -8.87
CA VAL A 151 -16.19 17.95 -9.59
C VAL A 151 -16.19 17.28 -10.96
N LYS A 152 -15.36 17.80 -11.87
CA LYS A 152 -15.15 17.24 -13.23
C LYS A 152 -13.90 16.35 -13.30
N ILE A 153 -12.95 16.57 -12.39
CA ILE A 153 -11.74 15.75 -12.29
C ILE A 153 -12.05 14.39 -11.66
N PRO A 154 -11.27 13.34 -11.98
CA PRO A 154 -11.54 12.01 -11.48
C PRO A 154 -11.35 11.89 -9.96
N VAL A 155 -12.13 10.99 -9.35
CA VAL A 155 -12.18 10.78 -7.89
C VAL A 155 -11.76 9.35 -7.56
N ALA A 156 -10.74 9.21 -6.71
CA ALA A 156 -10.39 7.95 -6.06
C ALA A 156 -10.90 7.91 -4.63
N VAL A 157 -11.18 6.70 -4.11
CA VAL A 157 -11.46 6.48 -2.68
C VAL A 157 -10.37 5.62 -2.07
N LYS A 158 -9.72 6.13 -1.01
CA LYS A 158 -8.71 5.38 -0.25
C LYS A 158 -9.38 4.52 0.80
N LEU A 159 -9.19 3.21 0.68
CA LEU A 159 -9.85 2.19 1.49
C LEU A 159 -9.02 1.86 2.73
N SER A 160 -9.70 1.60 3.85
CA SER A 160 -9.10 1.11 5.08
C SER A 160 -9.06 -0.43 5.09
N GLN A 161 -7.98 -0.99 5.65
CA GLN A 161 -7.90 -2.42 6.00
C GLN A 161 -8.54 -2.72 7.36
N ASN A 162 -8.86 -1.70 8.16
CA ASN A 162 -9.55 -1.85 9.45
C ASN A 162 -11.04 -2.17 9.27
N VAL A 163 -11.34 -3.10 8.36
CA VAL A 163 -12.70 -3.53 7.98
C VAL A 163 -12.76 -5.06 7.86
N THR A 164 -13.91 -5.63 8.10
CA THR A 164 -14.09 -7.10 7.95
C THR A 164 -14.16 -7.55 6.50
N ASN A 165 -14.59 -6.67 5.59
CA ASN A 165 -14.74 -7.00 4.17
C ASN A 165 -14.54 -5.77 3.28
N ILE A 166 -13.31 -5.59 2.81
CA ILE A 166 -12.92 -4.46 1.96
C ILE A 166 -13.65 -4.43 0.61
N SER A 167 -14.11 -5.57 0.10
CA SER A 167 -14.83 -5.62 -1.19
C SER A 167 -16.18 -4.90 -1.13
N ARG A 168 -16.84 -4.87 0.04
CA ARG A 168 -18.12 -4.18 0.22
C ARG A 168 -17.95 -2.66 0.09
N VAL A 169 -16.93 -2.10 0.74
CA VAL A 169 -16.64 -0.66 0.65
C VAL A 169 -16.11 -0.27 -0.73
N ALA A 170 -15.33 -1.15 -1.40
CA ALA A 170 -14.91 -0.91 -2.79
C ALA A 170 -16.11 -0.86 -3.76
N LYS A 171 -17.10 -1.78 -3.60
CA LYS A 171 -18.33 -1.76 -4.39
C LYS A 171 -19.15 -0.51 -4.14
N ALA A 172 -19.24 -0.05 -2.89
CA ALA A 172 -19.93 1.18 -2.53
C ALA A 172 -19.26 2.42 -3.12
N ALA A 173 -17.94 2.50 -3.10
CA ALA A 173 -17.19 3.56 -3.77
C ALA A 173 -17.47 3.59 -5.29
N LYS A 174 -17.46 2.43 -5.96
CA LYS A 174 -17.81 2.30 -7.38
C LYS A 174 -19.24 2.81 -7.65
N GLN A 175 -20.19 2.38 -6.85
CA GLN A 175 -21.61 2.80 -6.98
C GLN A 175 -21.78 4.30 -6.73
N GLY A 176 -20.95 4.90 -5.88
CA GLY A 176 -20.90 6.34 -5.63
C GLY A 176 -20.25 7.15 -6.76
N GLY A 177 -19.72 6.51 -7.78
CA GLY A 177 -19.10 7.20 -8.93
C GLY A 177 -17.58 7.36 -8.84
N ALA A 178 -16.91 6.63 -7.95
CA ALA A 178 -15.44 6.62 -7.94
C ALA A 178 -14.87 6.17 -9.27
N SER A 179 -13.86 6.87 -9.77
CA SER A 179 -13.09 6.55 -10.96
C SER A 179 -11.97 5.53 -10.68
N ALA A 180 -11.56 5.38 -9.41
CA ALA A 180 -10.55 4.46 -8.95
C ALA A 180 -10.65 4.23 -7.43
N VAL A 181 -9.89 3.28 -6.91
CA VAL A 181 -9.70 3.09 -5.48
C VAL A 181 -8.22 2.95 -5.14
N THR A 182 -7.84 3.38 -3.92
CA THR A 182 -6.50 3.13 -3.36
C THR A 182 -6.63 2.11 -2.21
N ALA A 183 -5.86 1.06 -2.21
CA ALA A 183 -5.80 0.04 -1.18
C ALA A 183 -4.33 -0.22 -0.79
N ILE A 184 -3.94 0.10 0.47
CA ILE A 184 -4.73 0.42 1.66
C ILE A 184 -4.23 1.71 2.36
N ASN A 185 -5.03 2.25 3.27
CA ASN A 185 -4.57 3.21 4.28
C ASN A 185 -3.76 2.50 5.38
N THR A 186 -3.23 3.26 6.34
CA THR A 186 -2.51 2.75 7.53
C THR A 186 -3.44 1.91 8.42
N ILE A 187 -2.84 1.03 9.23
CA ILE A 187 -3.56 0.09 10.09
C ILE A 187 -3.52 0.60 11.53
N ARG A 188 -4.64 0.58 12.24
CA ARG A 188 -4.72 0.98 13.64
C ARG A 188 -3.76 0.17 14.49
N CYS A 189 -2.90 0.83 15.28
CA CYS A 189 -1.92 0.17 16.13
C CYS A 189 -1.55 0.95 17.39
N ILE A 190 -0.87 0.24 18.29
CA ILE A 190 0.06 0.75 19.30
C ILE A 190 1.40 0.07 19.01
N LEU A 191 2.47 0.84 18.77
CA LEU A 191 3.74 0.30 18.32
C LEU A 191 4.48 -0.51 19.39
N GLY A 192 4.31 -0.16 20.65
CA GLY A 192 4.93 -0.81 21.80
C GLY A 192 4.63 -0.10 23.10
N VAL A 193 5.11 -0.68 24.20
CA VAL A 193 4.98 -0.15 25.55
C VAL A 193 6.36 -0.12 26.20
N ASP A 194 6.73 1.03 26.79
CA ASP A 194 7.89 1.17 27.68
C ASP A 194 7.53 0.49 29.01
N LEU A 195 8.17 -0.63 29.31
CA LEU A 195 7.83 -1.44 30.47
C LEU A 195 8.23 -0.78 31.81
N GLU A 196 9.25 0.05 31.79
CA GLU A 196 9.74 0.74 33.00
C GLU A 196 8.84 1.92 33.36
N LYS A 197 8.37 2.65 32.34
CA LYS A 197 7.46 3.80 32.54
C LYS A 197 5.99 3.41 32.55
N CYS A 198 5.66 2.20 32.11
CA CYS A 198 4.27 1.75 31.88
C CYS A 198 3.51 2.68 30.92
N GLU A 199 4.18 3.16 29.87
CA GLU A 199 3.64 4.10 28.90
C GLU A 199 3.69 3.53 27.47
N PRO A 200 2.69 3.77 26.59
CA PRO A 200 2.79 3.43 25.18
C PRO A 200 3.84 4.31 24.47
N SER A 201 4.41 3.80 23.37
CA SER A 201 5.42 4.51 22.56
C SER A 201 4.96 5.89 22.08
N LEU A 202 3.67 6.02 21.77
CA LEU A 202 2.96 7.29 21.57
C LEU A 202 1.68 7.26 22.42
N SER A 203 1.24 8.42 22.89
CA SER A 203 0.17 8.55 23.88
C SER A 203 -1.24 8.18 23.39
N THR A 204 -1.39 7.78 22.13
CA THR A 204 -2.68 7.34 21.55
C THR A 204 -2.49 6.30 20.47
N TYR A 205 -3.60 5.76 19.98
CA TYR A 205 -3.61 4.92 18.78
C TYR A 205 -3.11 5.72 17.57
N GLY A 206 -2.50 5.02 16.60
CA GLY A 206 -2.00 5.63 15.37
C GLY A 206 -2.08 4.71 14.18
N GLY A 207 -1.67 5.23 13.03
CA GLY A 207 -1.59 4.47 11.79
C GLY A 207 -0.26 3.74 11.67
N TYR A 208 -0.30 2.40 11.61
CA TYR A 208 0.86 1.57 11.34
C TYR A 208 1.14 1.49 9.85
N SER A 209 2.39 1.66 9.48
CA SER A 209 2.86 1.66 8.09
C SER A 209 4.26 1.07 7.97
N GLY A 210 4.75 0.89 6.74
CA GLY A 210 6.05 0.29 6.44
C GLY A 210 5.96 -1.18 6.02
N ALA A 211 7.11 -1.84 5.88
CA ALA A 211 7.23 -3.20 5.33
C ALA A 211 6.26 -4.25 5.91
N PRO A 212 5.96 -4.25 7.23
CA PRO A 212 5.09 -5.28 7.83
C PRO A 212 3.65 -5.29 7.31
N ILE A 213 3.13 -4.17 6.78
CA ILE A 213 1.74 -4.13 6.28
C ILE A 213 1.61 -4.55 4.80
N ARG A 214 2.72 -4.79 4.08
CA ARG A 214 2.66 -5.16 2.66
C ARG A 214 1.81 -6.41 2.39
N PRO A 215 1.93 -7.52 3.12
CA PRO A 215 1.08 -8.70 2.86
C PRO A 215 -0.42 -8.40 2.96
N LEU A 216 -0.82 -7.51 3.87
CA LEU A 216 -2.20 -7.07 4.02
C LEU A 216 -2.66 -6.18 2.85
N GLY A 217 -1.77 -5.29 2.39
CA GLY A 217 -1.99 -4.48 1.20
C GLY A 217 -2.15 -5.33 -0.07
N LEU A 218 -1.29 -6.33 -0.27
CA LEU A 218 -1.36 -7.27 -1.40
C LEU A 218 -2.68 -8.05 -1.41
N ALA A 219 -3.07 -8.61 -0.24
CA ALA A 219 -4.34 -9.33 -0.10
C ALA A 219 -5.54 -8.41 -0.37
N SER A 220 -5.49 -7.16 0.09
CA SER A 220 -6.55 -6.17 -0.13
C SER A 220 -6.69 -5.81 -1.62
N VAL A 221 -5.57 -5.55 -2.31
CA VAL A 221 -5.58 -5.27 -3.75
C VAL A 221 -6.13 -6.45 -4.53
N ALA A 222 -5.71 -7.67 -4.24
CA ALA A 222 -6.22 -8.87 -4.90
C ALA A 222 -7.74 -9.03 -4.67
N THR A 223 -8.21 -8.85 -3.43
CA THR A 223 -9.64 -8.92 -3.08
C THR A 223 -10.46 -7.87 -3.82
N VAL A 224 -9.97 -6.63 -3.86
CA VAL A 224 -10.65 -5.52 -4.55
C VAL A 224 -10.66 -5.76 -6.06
N ALA A 225 -9.55 -6.22 -6.66
CA ALA A 225 -9.44 -6.51 -8.09
C ALA A 225 -10.40 -7.62 -8.56
N GLN A 226 -10.70 -8.58 -7.68
CA GLN A 226 -11.71 -9.62 -7.95
C GLN A 226 -13.14 -9.12 -7.74
N ALA A 227 -13.35 -8.04 -6.98
CA ALA A 227 -14.68 -7.59 -6.58
C ALA A 227 -15.24 -6.45 -7.44
N VAL A 228 -14.38 -5.59 -8.00
CA VAL A 228 -14.81 -4.40 -8.77
C VAL A 228 -13.96 -4.20 -10.02
N ASP A 229 -14.59 -3.70 -11.07
CA ASP A 229 -13.93 -3.28 -12.30
C ASP A 229 -13.61 -1.77 -12.21
N LEU A 230 -12.61 -1.44 -11.40
CA LEU A 230 -12.05 -0.09 -11.26
C LEU A 230 -10.52 -0.16 -11.30
N PRO A 231 -9.84 0.87 -11.82
CA PRO A 231 -8.41 1.04 -11.59
C PRO A 231 -8.08 1.06 -10.09
N ILE A 232 -7.02 0.34 -9.69
CA ILE A 232 -6.60 0.24 -8.29
C ILE A 232 -5.21 0.82 -8.16
N CYS A 233 -5.00 1.66 -7.14
CA CYS A 233 -3.69 2.03 -6.67
C CYS A 233 -3.34 1.16 -5.45
N GLY A 234 -2.25 0.39 -5.52
CA GLY A 234 -1.75 -0.37 -4.37
C GLY A 234 -0.98 0.54 -3.42
N ALA A 235 -1.15 0.34 -2.11
CA ALA A 235 -0.40 1.06 -1.08
C ALA A 235 -0.18 0.18 0.15
N GLY A 236 0.96 0.38 0.81
CA GLY A 236 1.35 -0.31 2.03
C GLY A 236 2.62 -1.14 1.88
N GLY A 237 3.68 -0.74 2.61
CA GLY A 237 4.92 -1.48 2.73
C GLY A 237 5.78 -1.59 1.47
N VAL A 238 5.60 -0.69 0.53
CA VAL A 238 6.40 -0.62 -0.71
C VAL A 238 7.74 0.03 -0.43
N ASP A 239 8.83 -0.66 -0.74
CA ASP A 239 10.21 -0.22 -0.49
C ASP A 239 11.18 -0.55 -1.65
N THR A 240 10.82 -1.48 -2.53
CA THR A 240 11.61 -1.86 -3.71
C THR A 240 10.73 -1.97 -4.95
N TYR A 241 11.37 -2.11 -6.13
CA TYR A 241 10.66 -2.31 -7.39
C TYR A 241 9.92 -3.66 -7.46
N GLU A 242 10.44 -4.70 -6.79
CA GLU A 242 9.75 -5.98 -6.67
C GLU A 242 8.41 -5.82 -5.97
N HIS A 243 8.37 -5.01 -4.89
CA HIS A 243 7.13 -4.71 -4.19
C HIS A 243 6.12 -3.97 -5.09
N VAL A 244 6.60 -3.08 -5.98
CA VAL A 244 5.74 -2.46 -6.99
C VAL A 244 5.18 -3.52 -7.94
N LEU A 245 6.03 -4.43 -8.43
CA LEU A 245 5.61 -5.51 -9.34
C LEU A 245 4.59 -6.46 -8.70
N GLU A 246 4.75 -6.81 -7.42
CA GLU A 246 3.79 -7.63 -6.67
C GLU A 246 2.38 -7.02 -6.73
N TYR A 247 2.25 -5.72 -6.41
CA TYR A 247 0.97 -5.00 -6.49
C TYR A 247 0.39 -4.99 -7.91
N LEU A 248 1.22 -4.68 -8.91
CA LEU A 248 0.78 -4.65 -10.32
C LEU A 248 0.31 -6.04 -10.79
N MET A 249 1.03 -7.09 -10.45
CA MET A 249 0.68 -8.46 -10.81
C MET A 249 -0.58 -8.96 -10.10
N LEU A 250 -0.95 -8.37 -8.96
CA LEU A 250 -2.21 -8.63 -8.26
C LEU A 250 -3.37 -7.72 -8.69
N GLY A 251 -3.17 -6.86 -9.69
CA GLY A 251 -4.25 -6.11 -10.32
C GLY A 251 -4.19 -4.59 -10.14
N ALA A 252 -3.19 -4.04 -9.44
CA ALA A 252 -3.00 -2.60 -9.35
C ALA A 252 -2.59 -2.00 -10.72
N SER A 253 -2.97 -0.74 -10.95
CA SER A 253 -2.56 0.08 -12.10
C SER A 253 -1.45 1.05 -11.73
N ALA A 254 -1.39 1.45 -10.45
CA ALA A 254 -0.39 2.34 -9.87
C ALA A 254 -0.07 1.88 -8.44
N VAL A 255 1.01 2.40 -7.86
CA VAL A 255 1.45 2.02 -6.52
C VAL A 255 1.97 3.24 -5.77
N GLN A 256 1.43 3.50 -4.57
CA GLN A 256 1.86 4.56 -3.69
C GLN A 256 2.99 4.10 -2.77
N VAL A 257 4.03 4.94 -2.64
CA VAL A 257 5.18 4.75 -1.74
C VAL A 257 5.14 5.86 -0.68
N GLY A 258 5.19 5.50 0.58
CA GLY A 258 5.09 6.42 1.71
C GLY A 258 6.24 6.26 2.71
N THR A 259 6.15 5.36 3.67
CA THR A 259 7.11 5.18 4.77
C THR A 259 8.56 5.01 4.31
N ALA A 260 8.79 4.37 3.16
CA ALA A 260 10.13 4.24 2.58
C ALA A 260 10.77 5.61 2.28
N ILE A 261 9.97 6.59 1.84
CA ILE A 261 10.42 7.96 1.58
C ILE A 261 10.71 8.69 2.89
N MET A 262 9.89 8.48 3.92
CA MET A 262 10.11 9.05 5.25
C MET A 262 11.45 8.60 5.85
N LEU A 263 11.82 7.34 5.63
CA LEU A 263 13.03 6.75 6.20
C LEU A 263 14.30 7.00 5.36
N ASN A 264 14.17 7.15 4.02
CA ASN A 264 15.30 7.16 3.09
C ASN A 264 15.38 8.40 2.19
N GLY A 265 14.44 9.36 2.32
CA GLY A 265 14.39 10.53 1.43
C GLY A 265 13.72 10.28 0.08
N TYR A 266 13.62 11.36 -0.71
CA TYR A 266 12.95 11.32 -2.03
C TYR A 266 13.73 10.52 -3.08
N GLU A 267 15.04 10.37 -2.89
CA GLU A 267 15.95 9.58 -3.74
C GLU A 267 15.48 8.12 -3.84
N LYS A 268 14.76 7.63 -2.84
CA LYS A 268 14.18 6.29 -2.85
C LYS A 268 13.16 6.10 -3.98
N ILE A 269 12.45 7.15 -4.38
CA ILE A 269 11.56 7.12 -5.55
C ILE A 269 12.38 6.88 -6.83
N THR A 270 13.48 7.62 -6.98
CA THR A 270 14.38 7.50 -8.14
C THR A 270 14.97 6.09 -8.23
N GLU A 271 15.43 5.52 -7.10
CA GLU A 271 15.95 4.15 -7.01
C GLU A 271 14.91 3.14 -7.49
N ILE A 272 13.71 3.15 -6.89
CA ILE A 272 12.62 2.21 -7.23
C ILE A 272 12.27 2.31 -8.72
N ILE A 273 12.20 3.53 -9.28
CA ILE A 273 11.86 3.74 -10.69
C ILE A 273 12.97 3.24 -11.61
N SER A 274 14.23 3.53 -11.27
CA SER A 274 15.39 3.07 -12.05
C SER A 274 15.44 1.55 -12.16
N ASP A 275 15.30 0.87 -11.04
CA ASP A 275 15.32 -0.59 -10.96
C ASP A 275 14.11 -1.22 -11.69
N LEU A 276 12.93 -0.59 -11.56
CA LEU A 276 11.72 -1.00 -12.28
C LEU A 276 11.89 -0.85 -13.80
N GLU A 277 12.54 0.23 -14.26
CA GLU A 277 12.80 0.46 -15.68
C GLU A 277 13.83 -0.53 -16.24
N GLU A 278 14.86 -0.85 -15.48
CA GLU A 278 15.85 -1.87 -15.85
C GLU A 278 15.20 -3.26 -15.99
N TRP A 279 14.37 -3.64 -15.00
CA TRP A 279 13.60 -4.88 -15.06
C TRP A 279 12.64 -4.90 -16.26
N ALA A 280 11.90 -3.83 -16.47
CA ALA A 280 10.95 -3.70 -17.58
C ALA A 280 11.65 -3.80 -18.95
N LYS A 281 12.82 -3.17 -19.09
CA LYS A 281 13.66 -3.26 -20.30
C LYS A 281 14.12 -4.69 -20.55
N LYS A 282 14.64 -5.39 -19.54
CA LYS A 282 15.05 -6.80 -19.65
C LYS A 282 13.89 -7.72 -20.07
N LYS A 283 12.65 -7.41 -19.63
CA LYS A 283 11.44 -8.18 -19.94
C LYS A 283 10.67 -7.68 -21.15
N GLN A 284 11.15 -6.61 -21.82
CA GLN A 284 10.49 -5.93 -22.96
C GLN A 284 9.06 -5.47 -22.64
N ILE A 285 8.85 -4.98 -21.42
CA ILE A 285 7.57 -4.47 -20.94
C ILE A 285 7.59 -2.95 -21.01
N THR A 286 6.63 -2.35 -21.71
CA THR A 286 6.52 -0.90 -21.91
C THR A 286 5.33 -0.29 -21.17
N HIS A 287 4.33 -1.11 -20.84
CA HIS A 287 3.09 -0.66 -20.20
C HIS A 287 2.63 -1.65 -19.12
N VAL A 288 2.07 -1.14 -18.02
CA VAL A 288 1.59 -1.91 -16.88
C VAL A 288 0.56 -2.98 -17.28
N ASN A 289 -0.31 -2.69 -18.24
CA ASN A 289 -1.34 -3.64 -18.72
C ASN A 289 -0.75 -4.97 -19.22
N GLN A 290 0.54 -5.01 -19.60
CA GLN A 290 1.19 -6.25 -20.03
C GLN A 290 1.44 -7.23 -18.87
N ILE A 291 1.45 -6.74 -17.61
CA ILE A 291 1.70 -7.57 -16.42
C ILE A 291 0.57 -7.53 -15.40
N LYS A 292 -0.32 -6.55 -15.50
CA LYS A 292 -1.41 -6.34 -14.55
C LYS A 292 -2.26 -7.61 -14.38
N GLY A 293 -2.42 -8.02 -13.13
CA GLY A 293 -3.26 -9.16 -12.76
C GLY A 293 -2.72 -10.54 -13.17
N ARG A 294 -1.47 -10.65 -13.63
CA ARG A 294 -0.91 -11.96 -14.04
C ARG A 294 -0.85 -12.97 -12.88
N ALA A 295 -0.47 -12.53 -11.68
CA ALA A 295 -0.47 -13.39 -10.49
C ALA A 295 -1.88 -13.66 -9.96
N LEU A 296 -2.78 -12.69 -10.10
CA LEU A 296 -4.18 -12.82 -9.65
C LEU A 296 -4.91 -14.01 -10.30
N LYS A 297 -4.59 -14.34 -11.55
CA LYS A 297 -5.16 -15.49 -12.25
C LYS A 297 -4.79 -16.84 -11.62
N ASN A 298 -3.72 -16.88 -10.84
CA ASN A 298 -3.23 -18.08 -10.16
C ASN A 298 -3.68 -18.13 -8.70
N LEU A 299 -4.34 -17.09 -8.19
CA LEU A 299 -4.92 -17.08 -6.85
C LEU A 299 -6.23 -17.86 -6.88
N LYS A 300 -6.22 -19.03 -6.25
CA LYS A 300 -7.35 -19.96 -6.20
C LYS A 300 -8.15 -19.78 -4.90
N SER A 301 -9.44 -20.11 -4.95
CA SER A 301 -10.21 -20.33 -3.74
C SER A 301 -9.71 -21.58 -3.01
N PHE A 302 -10.04 -21.69 -1.71
CA PHE A 302 -9.62 -22.86 -0.92
C PHE A 302 -10.16 -24.16 -1.54
N ASP A 303 -11.39 -24.15 -2.07
CA ASP A 303 -12.04 -25.32 -2.68
C ASP A 303 -11.37 -25.77 -4.00
N GLU A 304 -10.59 -24.89 -4.63
CA GLU A 304 -9.84 -25.20 -5.86
C GLU A 304 -8.42 -25.71 -5.57
N MET A 305 -8.01 -25.71 -4.29
CA MET A 305 -6.69 -26.20 -3.91
C MET A 305 -6.62 -27.72 -4.06
N LYS A 306 -5.44 -28.20 -4.51
CA LYS A 306 -5.19 -29.64 -4.50
C LYS A 306 -5.12 -30.13 -3.06
N VAL A 307 -5.91 -31.15 -2.75
CA VAL A 307 -5.87 -31.88 -1.50
C VAL A 307 -5.27 -33.25 -1.78
N GLY A 308 -4.17 -33.59 -1.12
CA GLY A 308 -3.51 -34.88 -1.29
C GLY A 308 -2.15 -34.91 -0.61
N PRO A 309 -1.57 -36.09 -0.44
CA PRO A 309 -0.25 -36.20 0.13
C PRO A 309 0.77 -35.48 -0.77
N ALA A 310 1.52 -34.59 -0.16
CA ALA A 310 2.64 -33.90 -0.79
C ALA A 310 3.83 -33.98 0.16
N SER A 311 5.02 -33.99 -0.37
CA SER A 311 6.24 -34.01 0.42
C SER A 311 7.29 -33.06 -0.18
N TYR A 312 8.35 -32.84 0.55
CA TYR A 312 9.49 -32.05 0.07
C TYR A 312 10.70 -32.93 -0.18
N THR A 313 11.53 -32.56 -1.12
CA THR A 313 12.84 -33.17 -1.38
C THR A 313 13.93 -32.12 -1.30
N ALA A 314 15.11 -32.52 -0.87
CA ALA A 314 16.30 -31.66 -0.86
C ALA A 314 17.07 -31.80 -2.19
N ASP A 315 17.55 -30.66 -2.74
CA ASP A 315 18.53 -30.63 -3.84
C ASP A 315 19.85 -31.27 -3.35
N GLN A 316 20.55 -31.94 -4.26
CA GLN A 316 21.82 -32.60 -3.94
C GLN A 316 23.02 -31.68 -3.75
N LYS A 317 22.88 -30.37 -3.93
CA LYS A 317 23.92 -29.38 -3.64
C LYS A 317 24.23 -29.32 -2.14
N GLU A 318 25.48 -29.04 -1.78
CA GLU A 318 25.90 -28.93 -0.39
C GLU A 318 25.16 -27.81 0.36
N CYS A 319 24.75 -28.11 1.59
CA CYS A 319 24.21 -27.11 2.53
C CYS A 319 25.30 -26.19 3.06
N MET A 320 24.90 -25.00 3.53
CA MET A 320 25.79 -24.16 4.30
C MET A 320 26.21 -24.90 5.57
N THR A 321 27.51 -24.83 5.90
CA THR A 321 28.05 -25.36 7.16
C THR A 321 27.28 -24.77 8.33
N ASP A 322 26.87 -25.60 9.29
CA ASP A 322 26.17 -25.24 10.52
C ASP A 322 24.76 -24.59 10.37
N CYS A 323 24.16 -24.61 9.18
CA CYS A 323 22.78 -24.20 9.01
C CYS A 323 21.80 -25.30 9.43
N GLU A 324 20.90 -25.00 10.39
CA GLU A 324 19.85 -25.91 10.87
C GLU A 324 18.44 -25.32 10.74
N LYS A 325 18.24 -24.28 9.92
CA LYS A 325 16.97 -23.53 9.85
C LYS A 325 15.79 -24.42 9.47
N CYS A 326 15.93 -25.28 8.46
CA CYS A 326 14.86 -26.18 8.02
C CYS A 326 14.58 -27.28 9.02
N ILE A 327 15.61 -27.80 9.72
CA ILE A 327 15.45 -28.81 10.76
C ILE A 327 14.63 -28.23 11.92
N LYS A 328 15.05 -27.06 12.45
CA LYS A 328 14.36 -26.37 13.54
C LYS A 328 12.94 -25.92 13.18
N ALA A 329 12.66 -25.71 11.89
CA ALA A 329 11.33 -25.33 11.40
C ALA A 329 10.41 -26.53 11.13
N CYS A 330 10.90 -27.75 11.18
CA CYS A 330 10.11 -28.94 10.91
C CYS A 330 9.37 -29.41 12.17
N PHE A 331 8.06 -29.21 12.22
CA PHE A 331 7.20 -29.65 13.34
C PHE A 331 6.96 -31.17 13.37
N TYR A 332 7.33 -31.86 12.29
CA TYR A 332 7.06 -33.29 12.09
C TYR A 332 8.32 -34.12 12.26
N ASP A 333 9.44 -33.52 12.65
CA ASP A 333 10.74 -34.17 12.80
C ASP A 333 11.17 -34.98 11.53
N ALA A 334 10.70 -34.51 10.38
CA ALA A 334 10.92 -35.20 9.09
C ALA A 334 12.26 -34.84 8.44
N ILE A 335 13.08 -33.94 9.03
CA ILE A 335 14.33 -33.46 8.42
C ILE A 335 15.51 -33.76 9.32
N GLU A 336 16.47 -34.50 8.80
CA GLU A 336 17.70 -34.85 9.48
C GLU A 336 18.93 -34.23 8.76
N LYS A 337 19.96 -33.87 9.54
CA LYS A 337 21.22 -33.38 9.00
C LYS A 337 22.08 -34.55 8.54
N THR A 338 22.59 -34.46 7.33
CA THR A 338 23.65 -35.36 6.81
C THR A 338 24.99 -34.64 6.80
N ILE A 339 26.07 -35.24 6.33
CA ILE A 339 27.44 -34.67 6.34
C ILE A 339 27.46 -33.29 5.63
N ASN A 340 26.85 -33.20 4.45
CA ASN A 340 26.89 -31.97 3.63
C ASN A 340 25.51 -31.49 3.17
N ASN A 341 24.40 -32.09 3.71
CA ASN A 341 23.05 -31.78 3.25
C ASN A 341 22.03 -32.05 4.36
N VAL A 342 20.78 -32.13 3.98
CA VAL A 342 19.67 -32.63 4.79
C VAL A 342 18.97 -33.75 4.04
N ASP A 343 18.47 -34.73 4.79
CA ASP A 343 17.58 -35.77 4.28
C ASP A 343 16.16 -35.54 4.80
N ILE A 344 15.16 -35.91 4.00
CA ILE A 344 13.76 -35.73 4.34
C ILE A 344 13.06 -37.08 4.37
N ASN A 345 12.64 -37.48 5.55
CA ASN A 345 11.84 -38.69 5.74
C ASN A 345 10.43 -38.47 5.17
N GLN A 346 10.17 -39.08 4.02
CA GLN A 346 8.92 -38.93 3.27
C GLN A 346 7.70 -39.48 4.04
N SER A 347 7.89 -40.40 4.96
CA SER A 347 6.79 -40.96 5.76
C SER A 347 6.34 -40.05 6.91
N LEU A 348 7.19 -39.10 7.29
CA LEU A 348 6.91 -38.11 8.33
C LEU A 348 6.56 -36.74 7.75
N CYS A 349 6.90 -36.49 6.49
CA CYS A 349 6.72 -35.19 5.85
C CYS A 349 5.26 -34.97 5.44
N GLU A 350 4.58 -34.00 6.06
CA GLU A 350 3.22 -33.59 5.75
C GLU A 350 3.10 -32.51 4.64
N GLY A 351 4.21 -32.16 3.99
CA GLY A 351 4.19 -31.22 2.88
C GLY A 351 3.86 -29.75 3.26
N CYS A 352 4.00 -29.33 4.52
CA CYS A 352 3.60 -28.01 5.00
C CYS A 352 4.36 -26.83 4.38
N GLY A 353 5.56 -27.05 3.84
CA GLY A 353 6.34 -26.08 3.06
C GLY A 353 7.25 -25.15 3.85
N LEU A 354 7.13 -25.04 5.17
CA LEU A 354 7.89 -24.06 5.96
C LEU A 354 9.40 -24.19 5.76
N CYS A 355 9.91 -25.42 5.63
CA CYS A 355 11.33 -25.69 5.44
C CYS A 355 11.89 -25.03 4.17
N SER A 356 11.13 -24.96 3.08
CA SER A 356 11.57 -24.32 1.82
C SER A 356 11.66 -22.80 1.97
N PHE A 357 10.73 -22.17 2.69
CA PHE A 357 10.70 -20.71 2.90
C PHE A 357 11.79 -20.23 3.88
N VAL A 358 12.21 -21.05 4.85
CA VAL A 358 13.28 -20.68 5.78
C VAL A 358 14.67 -21.04 5.24
N CYS A 359 14.76 -21.78 4.14
CA CYS A 359 16.03 -22.19 3.55
C CYS A 359 16.67 -21.00 2.79
N PRO A 360 17.86 -20.49 3.24
CA PRO A 360 18.49 -19.35 2.59
C PRO A 360 19.03 -19.66 1.20
N GLN A 361 19.12 -20.94 0.83
CA GLN A 361 19.62 -21.41 -0.45
C GLN A 361 18.52 -21.95 -1.39
N ASN A 362 17.25 -21.90 -0.97
CA ASN A 362 16.09 -22.42 -1.73
C ASN A 362 16.26 -23.86 -2.22
N LYS A 363 16.80 -24.75 -1.39
CA LYS A 363 17.16 -26.12 -1.76
C LYS A 363 16.04 -27.14 -1.67
N LEU A 364 14.91 -26.77 -1.07
CA LEU A 364 13.84 -27.69 -0.78
C LEU A 364 12.68 -27.47 -1.75
N SER A 365 12.30 -28.53 -2.46
CA SER A 365 11.26 -28.47 -3.50
C SER A 365 10.08 -29.36 -3.15
N LEU A 366 8.86 -28.87 -3.45
CA LEU A 366 7.62 -29.63 -3.27
C LEU A 366 7.52 -30.74 -4.33
N VAL A 367 7.13 -31.93 -3.89
CA VAL A 367 6.80 -33.08 -4.74
C VAL A 367 5.36 -33.49 -4.44
N TRP A 368 4.56 -33.63 -5.50
CA TRP A 368 3.15 -34.07 -5.45
C TRP A 368 3.02 -35.56 -5.74
#